data_e31076ebf3761a7e339fba675928ad21
#
_entry.id   e31076ebf3761a7e339fba675928ad21
#
_cell.length_a   1.000
_cell.length_b   1.000
_cell.length_c   1.000
_cell.angle_alpha   90.00
_cell.angle_beta   90.00
_cell.angle_gamma   90.00
#
_symmetry.space_group_name_H-M   'P 1'
#
loop_
_entity.id
_entity.type
_entity.pdbx_description
1 polymer ?
#
loop_
_entity_poly.entity_id
_entity_poly.type
_entity_poly.pdbx_seq_one_letter_code
_entity_poly.pdbx_strand_id
1 'polypeptide(L)'
;MFLGLILFLLFFPFLGYCQPPPSQVQISVSAVVPSPGEEEEEEEEEAPPGGGGGGGAPPPAVAEVIFKGRAYPSAFVTILRNGNVAATFQAKKTGLFEKKLTGIPEGVYDFGIFAEDTEGRKSVTLSFKVSILGERTTTISGIFISPTFSLTPTQVERGDKINFSGQSFPESQINIFVSSPKEIVKKTSADKKGKWSYNMDTAFLEEAEHTARVKSIYEDGEQSPFSQTLSFLVVAPGALVCKGADLNFDGKVNLIDFSILLYFWGQSRPSNRCADINFDGIVDLVDFSIMMYWWTD
;
A
#
# COMPACT_ATOMS: atom_id res chain seq x y z
N MET A 1 -53.48 32.67 41.53
CA MET A 1 -52.50 31.64 41.84
C MET A 1 -51.81 31.25 40.55
N PHE A 2 -50.69 31.96 40.23
CA PHE A 2 -49.95 31.76 38.99
C PHE A 2 -48.80 30.80 39.26
N LEU A 3 -48.81 29.67 38.53
CA LEU A 3 -47.74 28.67 38.56
C LEU A 3 -46.72 29.03 37.48
N GLY A 4 -45.56 29.53 37.85
CA GLY A 4 -44.46 29.83 36.92
C GLY A 4 -43.69 28.56 36.62
N LEU A 5 -43.64 28.22 35.32
CA LEU A 5 -42.83 27.12 34.76
C LEU A 5 -41.41 27.66 34.50
N ILE A 6 -40.46 27.22 35.32
CA ILE A 6 -39.02 27.54 35.11
C ILE A 6 -38.45 26.52 34.13
N LEU A 7 -38.15 26.95 32.91
CA LEU A 7 -37.47 26.15 31.86
C LEU A 7 -35.96 26.20 32.13
N PHE A 8 -35.35 25.10 32.59
CA PHE A 8 -33.92 24.94 32.72
C PHE A 8 -33.32 24.59 31.37
N LEU A 9 -32.68 25.58 30.71
CA LEU A 9 -31.85 25.34 29.52
C LEU A 9 -30.51 24.77 29.96
N LEU A 10 -30.33 23.47 29.79
CA LEU A 10 -29.01 22.82 29.94
C LEU A 10 -28.15 23.16 28.74
N PHE A 11 -27.21 24.08 28.91
CA PHE A 11 -26.09 24.32 28.03
C PHE A 11 -25.11 23.13 28.12
N PHE A 12 -25.12 22.25 27.13
CA PHE A 12 -24.02 21.31 26.93
C PHE A 12 -22.88 22.03 26.21
N PRO A 13 -21.68 22.11 26.77
CA PRO A 13 -20.54 22.59 26.03
C PRO A 13 -20.18 21.55 24.95
N PHE A 14 -20.25 21.96 23.69
CA PHE A 14 -19.63 21.23 22.59
C PHE A 14 -18.13 21.16 22.84
N LEU A 15 -17.65 20.06 23.39
CA LEU A 15 -16.24 19.70 23.37
C LEU A 15 -15.88 19.39 21.92
N GLY A 16 -15.33 20.40 21.23
CA GLY A 16 -14.74 20.21 19.90
C GLY A 16 -13.65 19.15 20.00
N TYR A 17 -13.90 17.98 19.45
CA TYR A 17 -12.86 16.99 19.20
C TYR A 17 -11.89 17.60 18.21
N CYS A 18 -10.74 18.04 18.71
CA CYS A 18 -9.59 18.39 17.89
C CYS A 18 -9.09 17.07 17.26
N GLN A 19 -9.46 16.80 15.99
CA GLN A 19 -8.84 15.72 15.23
C GLN A 19 -7.34 16.02 15.14
N PRO A 20 -6.45 15.07 15.49
CA PRO A 20 -5.05 15.26 15.23
C PRO A 20 -4.86 15.46 13.71
N PRO A 21 -3.97 16.38 13.30
CA PRO A 21 -3.72 16.63 11.90
C PRO A 21 -3.31 15.30 11.21
N PRO A 22 -3.71 15.08 9.94
CA PRO A 22 -3.29 13.90 9.21
C PRO A 22 -1.76 13.84 9.23
N SER A 23 -1.22 12.68 9.60
CA SER A 23 0.23 12.46 9.63
C SER A 23 0.79 12.75 8.24
N GLN A 24 1.53 13.86 8.12
CA GLN A 24 2.14 14.26 6.86
C GLN A 24 3.32 13.32 6.59
N VAL A 25 3.32 12.74 5.39
CA VAL A 25 4.48 12.02 4.86
C VAL A 25 5.55 13.08 4.54
N GLN A 26 6.67 13.05 5.25
CA GLN A 26 7.76 13.99 5.01
C GLN A 26 8.64 13.45 3.87
N ILE A 27 8.53 14.10 2.72
CA ILE A 27 9.46 13.90 1.61
C ILE A 27 10.40 15.09 1.55
N SER A 28 11.72 14.82 1.60
CA SER A 28 12.74 15.84 1.48
C SER A 28 13.18 15.96 0.02
N VAL A 29 13.20 17.18 -0.49
CA VAL A 29 13.70 17.51 -1.82
C VAL A 29 14.90 18.44 -1.67
N SER A 30 16.06 18.03 -2.19
CA SER A 30 17.28 18.86 -2.20
C SER A 30 17.86 18.93 -3.61
N ALA A 31 18.34 20.11 -3.98
CA ALA A 31 19.04 20.31 -5.24
C ALA A 31 20.50 20.69 -4.93
N VAL A 32 21.45 19.99 -5.55
CA VAL A 32 22.88 20.25 -5.42
C VAL A 32 23.41 20.74 -6.76
N VAL A 33 24.15 21.84 -6.74
CA VAL A 33 24.97 22.27 -7.90
C VAL A 33 26.19 21.37 -7.89
N PRO A 34 26.56 20.71 -9.00
CA PRO A 34 27.85 20.03 -9.08
C PRO A 34 28.97 21.08 -8.88
N SER A 35 29.96 20.79 -8.03
CA SER A 35 31.17 21.58 -7.97
C SER A 35 31.79 21.58 -9.38
N PRO A 36 32.29 22.71 -9.89
CA PRO A 36 33.10 22.70 -11.08
C PRO A 36 34.26 21.72 -10.82
N GLY A 37 34.34 20.66 -11.63
CA GLY A 37 35.48 19.77 -11.59
C GLY A 37 36.73 20.59 -11.83
N GLU A 38 37.84 20.22 -11.18
CA GLU A 38 39.16 20.73 -11.54
C GLU A 38 39.30 20.51 -13.05
N GLU A 39 39.32 21.62 -13.80
CA GLU A 39 39.64 21.63 -15.22
C GLU A 39 41.10 21.21 -15.29
N GLU A 40 41.39 20.01 -15.81
CA GLU A 40 42.71 19.71 -16.35
C GLU A 40 42.92 20.70 -17.51
N GLU A 41 43.93 21.55 -17.38
CA GLU A 41 44.39 22.46 -18.44
C GLU A 41 44.85 21.60 -19.62
N GLU A 42 43.98 21.36 -20.60
CA GLU A 42 44.38 20.91 -21.93
C GLU A 42 44.92 22.14 -22.69
N GLU A 43 46.20 22.09 -23.07
CA GLU A 43 46.87 23.08 -23.89
C GLU A 43 46.06 23.33 -25.18
N GLU A 44 45.68 24.62 -25.40
CA GLU A 44 45.06 25.09 -26.64
C GLU A 44 46.00 24.90 -27.83
N GLU A 45 45.71 23.95 -28.69
CA GLU A 45 46.25 23.90 -30.05
C GLU A 45 45.35 24.81 -30.94
N GLU A 46 45.92 25.94 -31.39
CA GLU A 46 45.29 26.91 -32.28
C GLU A 46 44.81 26.24 -33.59
N ALA A 47 43.48 26.13 -33.81
CA ALA A 47 42.91 25.77 -35.09
C ALA A 47 42.50 27.00 -35.91
N PRO A 48 42.62 26.96 -37.26
CA PRO A 48 42.50 28.11 -38.14
C PRO A 48 41.03 28.59 -38.31
N PRO A 49 40.80 29.87 -38.65
CA PRO A 49 39.43 30.43 -38.76
C PRO A 49 38.74 29.93 -40.03
N GLY A 50 37.64 29.21 -39.85
CA GLY A 50 36.83 28.65 -40.93
C GLY A 50 35.34 28.64 -40.66
N GLY A 51 34.63 29.54 -41.31
CA GLY A 51 33.29 29.30 -41.88
C GLY A 51 32.08 29.29 -40.98
N GLY A 52 31.18 30.26 -41.13
CA GLY A 52 29.87 30.37 -40.54
C GLY A 52 29.00 29.13 -40.74
N GLY A 53 28.40 28.68 -39.66
CA GLY A 53 27.40 27.61 -39.62
C GLY A 53 26.29 28.00 -38.66
N GLY A 54 25.04 27.87 -39.10
CA GLY A 54 23.83 28.32 -38.49
C GLY A 54 23.69 27.99 -36.99
N GLY A 55 23.33 28.99 -36.20
CA GLY A 55 23.08 28.89 -34.79
C GLY A 55 21.82 28.03 -34.51
N GLY A 56 22.01 26.71 -34.35
CA GLY A 56 21.03 25.90 -33.69
C GLY A 56 20.92 26.36 -32.23
N ALA A 57 19.70 26.51 -31.72
CA ALA A 57 19.54 26.78 -30.30
C ALA A 57 20.31 25.73 -29.48
N PRO A 58 20.99 26.13 -28.40
CA PRO A 58 21.72 25.17 -27.56
C PRO A 58 20.74 24.10 -27.10
N PRO A 59 21.18 22.83 -27.00
CA PRO A 59 20.33 21.76 -26.49
C PRO A 59 19.79 22.16 -25.11
N PRO A 60 18.51 21.80 -24.79
CA PRO A 60 17.94 22.19 -23.51
C PRO A 60 18.79 21.58 -22.39
N ALA A 61 19.05 22.42 -21.37
CA ALA A 61 19.74 22.00 -20.16
C ALA A 61 18.99 20.84 -19.51
N VAL A 62 19.68 19.72 -19.28
CA VAL A 62 19.11 18.51 -18.71
C VAL A 62 19.63 18.27 -17.30
N ALA A 63 18.77 17.77 -16.44
CA ALA A 63 19.06 17.51 -15.05
C ALA A 63 19.07 16.01 -14.74
N GLU A 64 19.58 15.67 -13.55
CA GLU A 64 19.46 14.37 -12.95
C GLU A 64 18.48 14.43 -11.77
N VAL A 65 17.70 13.36 -11.60
CA VAL A 65 16.79 13.21 -10.44
C VAL A 65 17.06 11.88 -9.76
N ILE A 66 17.40 11.93 -8.48
CA ILE A 66 17.72 10.74 -7.68
C ILE A 66 16.58 10.52 -6.68
N PHE A 67 15.96 9.33 -6.72
CA PHE A 67 14.92 8.89 -5.80
C PHE A 67 15.53 7.93 -4.79
N LYS A 68 15.34 8.20 -3.48
CA LYS A 68 15.81 7.35 -2.38
C LYS A 68 14.68 7.05 -1.41
N GLY A 69 14.56 5.79 -0.99
CA GLY A 69 13.49 5.43 -0.07
C GLY A 69 13.51 3.99 0.40
N ARG A 70 12.38 3.64 1.03
CA ARG A 70 12.07 2.33 1.60
C ARG A 70 10.87 1.72 0.89
N ALA A 71 11.00 0.45 0.50
CA ALA A 71 9.94 -0.40 -0.06
C ALA A 71 9.99 -1.78 0.62
N TYR A 72 9.45 -2.79 -0.01
CA TYR A 72 9.57 -4.19 0.45
C TYR A 72 10.82 -4.82 -0.13
N PRO A 73 11.40 -5.85 0.52
CA PRO A 73 12.52 -6.60 -0.03
C PRO A 73 12.22 -7.14 -1.44
N SER A 74 13.08 -6.81 -2.39
CA SER A 74 12.97 -7.26 -3.78
C SER A 74 11.68 -6.84 -4.52
N ALA A 75 10.94 -5.85 -4.01
CA ALA A 75 9.75 -5.30 -4.66
C ALA A 75 10.11 -4.65 -6.01
N PHE A 76 9.20 -4.72 -6.98
CA PHE A 76 9.29 -3.92 -8.19
C PHE A 76 8.76 -2.51 -7.92
N VAL A 77 9.66 -1.52 -7.94
CA VAL A 77 9.33 -0.11 -7.74
C VAL A 77 9.18 0.56 -9.09
N THR A 78 8.05 1.23 -9.30
CA THR A 78 7.77 1.98 -10.53
C THR A 78 7.69 3.47 -10.21
N ILE A 79 8.45 4.27 -10.98
CA ILE A 79 8.40 5.73 -10.95
C ILE A 79 7.61 6.20 -12.15
N LEU A 80 6.62 7.03 -11.91
CA LEU A 80 5.84 7.73 -12.92
C LEU A 80 6.32 9.18 -13.03
N ARG A 81 6.32 9.74 -14.24
CA ARG A 81 6.52 11.16 -14.53
C ARG A 81 5.34 11.64 -15.36
N ASN A 82 4.56 12.57 -14.82
CA ASN A 82 3.35 13.09 -15.46
C ASN A 82 2.40 11.95 -15.89
N GLY A 83 2.22 10.94 -15.02
CA GLY A 83 1.37 9.76 -15.25
C GLY A 83 1.98 8.65 -16.11
N ASN A 84 3.11 8.87 -16.79
CA ASN A 84 3.76 7.88 -17.64
C ASN A 84 4.90 7.18 -16.89
N VAL A 85 5.12 5.90 -17.17
CA VAL A 85 6.24 5.14 -16.58
C VAL A 85 7.57 5.73 -17.02
N ALA A 86 8.34 6.25 -16.07
CA ALA A 86 9.69 6.77 -16.28
C ALA A 86 10.76 5.70 -16.00
N ALA A 87 10.54 4.84 -15.01
CA ALA A 87 11.42 3.71 -14.71
C ALA A 87 10.69 2.66 -13.90
N THR A 88 11.10 1.39 -14.08
CA THR A 88 10.78 0.28 -13.19
C THR A 88 12.06 -0.43 -12.81
N PHE A 89 12.24 -0.75 -11.55
CA PHE A 89 13.44 -1.39 -11.03
C PHE A 89 13.13 -2.18 -9.77
N GLN A 90 14.04 -3.05 -9.35
CA GLN A 90 13.88 -3.86 -8.15
C GLN A 90 14.55 -3.20 -6.95
N ALA A 91 13.85 -3.10 -5.82
CA ALA A 91 14.42 -2.70 -4.54
C ALA A 91 15.43 -3.75 -4.05
N LYS A 92 16.39 -3.32 -3.23
CA LYS A 92 17.37 -4.23 -2.62
C LYS A 92 16.69 -5.26 -1.69
N LYS A 93 17.37 -6.35 -1.39
CA LYS A 93 16.90 -7.34 -0.39
C LYS A 93 16.69 -6.75 1.01
N THR A 94 17.28 -5.59 1.28
CA THR A 94 17.08 -4.81 2.51
C THR A 94 15.81 -3.94 2.49
N GLY A 95 15.08 -3.90 1.37
CA GLY A 95 13.96 -2.99 1.16
C GLY A 95 14.36 -1.56 0.78
N LEU A 96 15.64 -1.20 0.85
CA LEU A 96 16.09 0.13 0.42
C LEU A 96 16.17 0.22 -1.09
N PHE A 97 15.91 1.41 -1.62
CA PHE A 97 16.12 1.69 -3.04
C PHE A 97 16.76 3.06 -3.27
N GLU A 98 17.47 3.13 -4.37
CA GLU A 98 17.99 4.35 -4.97
C GLU A 98 17.90 4.21 -6.49
N LYS A 99 17.29 5.20 -7.15
CA LYS A 99 17.17 5.22 -8.61
C LYS A 99 17.45 6.61 -9.15
N LYS A 100 18.37 6.68 -10.11
CA LYS A 100 18.69 7.88 -10.86
C LYS A 100 17.91 7.88 -12.17
N LEU A 101 17.31 9.02 -12.51
CA LEU A 101 16.79 9.36 -13.83
C LEU A 101 17.67 10.49 -14.38
N THR A 102 18.12 10.35 -15.61
CA THR A 102 18.94 11.34 -16.32
C THR A 102 18.20 11.91 -17.51
N GLY A 103 18.69 13.03 -18.03
CA GLY A 103 18.10 13.65 -19.22
C GLY A 103 16.71 14.24 -18.96
N ILE A 104 16.46 14.73 -17.76
CA ILE A 104 15.18 15.37 -17.42
C ILE A 104 15.31 16.86 -17.77
N PRO A 105 14.52 17.39 -18.73
CA PRO A 105 14.51 18.82 -19.00
C PRO A 105 14.10 19.64 -17.77
N GLU A 106 14.53 20.91 -17.74
CA GLU A 106 14.04 21.84 -16.73
C GLU A 106 12.50 21.96 -16.80
N GLY A 107 11.84 22.02 -15.65
CA GLY A 107 10.39 22.13 -15.59
C GLY A 107 9.78 21.63 -14.28
N VAL A 108 8.45 21.68 -14.21
CA VAL A 108 7.67 21.19 -13.08
C VAL A 108 7.05 19.85 -13.46
N TYR A 109 7.27 18.83 -12.66
CA TYR A 109 6.82 17.46 -12.92
C TYR A 109 5.98 16.92 -11.77
N ASP A 110 4.93 16.18 -12.11
CA ASP A 110 4.23 15.32 -11.17
C ASP A 110 4.89 13.94 -11.18
N PHE A 111 5.58 13.60 -10.09
CA PHE A 111 6.12 12.26 -9.89
C PHE A 111 5.16 11.42 -9.06
N GLY A 112 4.94 10.19 -9.50
CA GLY A 112 4.27 9.15 -8.75
C GLY A 112 5.22 7.99 -8.50
N ILE A 113 5.11 7.35 -7.35
CA ILE A 113 5.91 6.16 -7.05
C ILE A 113 5.04 5.12 -6.33
N PHE A 114 5.12 3.87 -6.77
CA PHE A 114 4.48 2.73 -6.12
C PHE A 114 5.37 1.49 -6.22
N ALA A 115 5.07 0.48 -5.43
CA ALA A 115 5.74 -0.80 -5.50
C ALA A 115 4.75 -1.95 -5.63
N GLU A 116 5.20 -3.02 -6.28
CA GLU A 116 4.54 -4.30 -6.37
C GLU A 116 5.34 -5.33 -5.58
N ASP A 117 4.66 -6.08 -4.72
CA ASP A 117 5.29 -7.10 -3.90
C ASP A 117 5.48 -8.43 -4.64
N THR A 118 6.07 -9.42 -3.96
CA THR A 118 6.36 -10.74 -4.55
C THR A 118 5.12 -11.57 -4.84
N GLU A 119 3.95 -11.16 -4.38
CA GLU A 119 2.66 -11.80 -4.61
C GLU A 119 1.79 -11.01 -5.62
N GLY A 120 2.38 -9.98 -6.28
CA GLY A 120 1.70 -9.17 -7.29
C GLY A 120 0.77 -8.10 -6.73
N ARG A 121 0.75 -7.87 -5.40
CA ARG A 121 -0.06 -6.81 -4.81
C ARG A 121 0.64 -5.46 -4.95
N LYS A 122 -0.12 -4.43 -5.29
CA LYS A 122 0.41 -3.07 -5.47
C LYS A 122 0.13 -2.19 -4.27
N SER A 123 1.09 -1.33 -3.94
CA SER A 123 0.86 -0.23 -3.01
C SER A 123 -0.02 0.85 -3.65
N VAL A 124 -0.52 1.77 -2.83
CA VAL A 124 -1.03 3.05 -3.36
C VAL A 124 0.13 3.84 -3.97
N THR A 125 -0.19 4.67 -4.97
CA THR A 125 0.80 5.57 -5.58
C THR A 125 0.98 6.80 -4.69
N LEU A 126 2.22 7.03 -4.26
CA LEU A 126 2.61 8.27 -3.61
C LEU A 126 2.95 9.29 -4.68
N SER A 127 2.22 10.41 -4.73
CA SER A 127 2.39 11.45 -5.75
C SER A 127 2.86 12.75 -5.12
N PHE A 128 3.76 13.45 -5.81
CA PHE A 128 4.30 14.75 -5.38
C PHE A 128 4.80 15.55 -6.57
N LYS A 129 4.73 16.87 -6.44
CA LYS A 129 5.15 17.81 -7.48
C LYS A 129 6.55 18.35 -7.18
N VAL A 130 7.43 18.33 -8.17
CA VAL A 130 8.83 18.77 -8.04
C VAL A 130 9.19 19.69 -9.18
N SER A 131 9.84 20.82 -8.86
CA SER A 131 10.47 21.71 -9.82
C SER A 131 11.91 21.24 -10.04
N ILE A 132 12.24 20.90 -11.28
CA ILE A 132 13.57 20.50 -11.70
C ILE A 132 14.25 21.69 -12.38
N LEU A 133 15.42 22.03 -11.90
CA LEU A 133 16.27 23.07 -12.48
C LEU A 133 17.31 22.41 -13.39
N GLY A 134 17.58 23.02 -14.54
CA GLY A 134 18.56 22.52 -15.50
C GLY A 134 19.95 22.42 -14.89
N GLU A 135 20.77 21.50 -15.39
CA GLU A 135 22.21 21.27 -15.02
C GLU A 135 22.43 21.02 -13.51
N ARG A 136 21.40 20.55 -12.81
CA ARG A 136 21.45 20.25 -11.37
C ARG A 136 20.98 18.84 -11.07
N THR A 137 21.55 18.26 -10.02
CA THR A 137 21.03 17.02 -9.47
C THR A 137 19.99 17.34 -8.40
N THR A 138 18.76 16.88 -8.60
CA THR A 138 17.69 16.95 -7.60
C THR A 138 17.56 15.61 -6.90
N THR A 139 17.70 15.59 -5.57
CA THR A 139 17.49 14.38 -4.76
C THR A 139 16.15 14.45 -4.05
N ILE A 140 15.35 13.42 -4.22
CA ILE A 140 14.06 13.21 -3.55
C ILE A 140 14.25 12.03 -2.60
N SER A 141 14.23 12.29 -1.30
CA SER A 141 14.48 11.30 -0.24
C SER A 141 13.34 11.26 0.78
N GLY A 142 13.41 10.33 1.72
CA GLY A 142 12.32 10.12 2.69
C GLY A 142 11.10 9.44 2.08
N ILE A 143 11.23 8.80 0.91
CA ILE A 143 10.14 8.05 0.31
C ILE A 143 9.93 6.75 1.09
N PHE A 144 8.77 6.61 1.72
CA PHE A 144 8.39 5.38 2.39
C PHE A 144 7.13 4.82 1.72
N ILE A 145 7.30 3.74 0.94
CA ILE A 145 6.20 3.10 0.22
C ILE A 145 5.21 2.50 1.23
N SER A 146 3.92 2.73 1.02
CA SER A 146 2.87 2.15 1.88
C SER A 146 2.88 0.63 1.83
N PRO A 147 2.49 -0.08 2.90
CA PRO A 147 2.36 -1.53 2.89
C PRO A 147 1.40 -1.99 1.79
N THR A 148 1.66 -3.16 1.21
CA THR A 148 0.61 -3.90 0.52
C THR A 148 -0.34 -4.47 1.56
N PHE A 149 -1.60 -4.66 1.16
CA PHE A 149 -2.65 -5.11 2.06
C PHE A 149 -3.65 -6.00 1.35
N SER A 150 -3.93 -7.14 1.96
CA SER A 150 -5.02 -8.05 1.61
C SER A 150 -5.72 -8.53 2.87
N LEU A 151 -6.97 -8.94 2.73
CA LEU A 151 -7.76 -9.55 3.80
C LEU A 151 -8.51 -10.77 3.26
N THR A 152 -8.64 -11.78 4.10
CA THR A 152 -9.32 -13.04 3.77
C THR A 152 -9.89 -13.67 5.04
N PRO A 153 -11.16 -14.15 5.00
CA PRO A 153 -12.14 -13.97 3.94
C PRO A 153 -12.71 -12.53 3.89
N THR A 154 -13.37 -12.14 2.79
CA THR A 154 -14.06 -10.83 2.68
C THR A 154 -15.44 -10.82 3.34
N GLN A 155 -15.95 -11.99 3.70
CA GLN A 155 -17.17 -12.18 4.50
C GLN A 155 -16.91 -13.19 5.60
N VAL A 156 -17.32 -12.89 6.84
CA VAL A 156 -17.02 -13.71 8.02
C VAL A 156 -18.18 -13.67 9.01
N GLU A 157 -18.46 -14.79 9.70
CA GLU A 157 -19.41 -14.80 10.80
C GLU A 157 -18.81 -14.10 12.03
N ARG A 158 -19.64 -13.39 12.78
CA ARG A 158 -19.20 -12.76 14.02
C ARG A 158 -18.69 -13.79 15.02
N GLY A 159 -17.46 -13.62 15.46
CA GLY A 159 -16.73 -14.57 16.32
C GLY A 159 -15.69 -15.40 15.58
N ASP A 160 -15.74 -15.44 14.25
CA ASP A 160 -14.69 -16.05 13.46
C ASP A 160 -13.52 -15.09 13.24
N LYS A 161 -12.44 -15.60 12.66
CA LYS A 161 -11.23 -14.82 12.41
C LYS A 161 -11.14 -14.38 10.96
N ILE A 162 -10.70 -13.14 10.78
CA ILE A 162 -10.28 -12.60 9.50
C ILE A 162 -8.76 -12.41 9.50
N ASN A 163 -8.09 -12.84 8.43
CA ASN A 163 -6.66 -12.65 8.25
C ASN A 163 -6.38 -11.38 7.45
N PHE A 164 -5.55 -10.52 7.99
CA PHE A 164 -4.95 -9.36 7.34
C PHE A 164 -3.50 -9.68 7.03
N SER A 165 -3.04 -9.43 5.81
CA SER A 165 -1.67 -9.75 5.42
C SER A 165 -1.13 -8.82 4.34
N GLY A 166 0.19 -8.83 4.18
CA GLY A 166 0.86 -8.03 3.16
C GLY A 166 2.36 -8.02 3.29
N GLN A 167 2.97 -7.07 2.58
CA GLN A 167 4.40 -6.79 2.70
C GLN A 167 4.64 -5.31 3.05
N SER A 168 5.74 -5.06 3.73
CA SER A 168 6.20 -3.74 4.14
C SER A 168 7.73 -3.71 4.21
N PHE A 169 8.29 -2.58 4.61
CA PHE A 169 9.71 -2.49 4.95
C PHE A 169 10.02 -3.43 6.13
N PRO A 170 11.16 -4.15 6.10
CA PRO A 170 11.51 -5.11 7.15
C PRO A 170 11.46 -4.51 8.55
N GLU A 171 11.02 -5.32 9.52
CA GLU A 171 11.00 -5.02 10.95
C GLU A 171 10.18 -3.78 11.33
N SER A 172 9.44 -3.17 10.37
CA SER A 172 8.52 -2.07 10.67
C SER A 172 7.29 -2.54 11.44
N GLN A 173 6.79 -1.69 12.35
CA GLN A 173 5.50 -1.90 13.00
C GLN A 173 4.39 -1.61 12.00
N ILE A 174 3.40 -2.50 11.91
CA ILE A 174 2.21 -2.33 11.09
C ILE A 174 1.05 -1.96 12.00
N ASN A 175 0.46 -0.79 11.77
CA ASN A 175 -0.77 -0.38 12.40
C ASN A 175 -1.93 -0.65 11.46
N ILE A 176 -2.90 -1.45 11.93
CA ILE A 176 -4.12 -1.85 11.21
C ILE A 176 -5.26 -1.04 11.79
N PHE A 177 -5.92 -0.23 10.97
CA PHE A 177 -7.04 0.61 11.32
C PHE A 177 -8.30 0.00 10.76
N VAL A 178 -9.18 -0.46 11.62
CA VAL A 178 -10.50 -1.01 11.25
C VAL A 178 -11.55 0.03 11.58
N SER A 179 -12.29 0.48 10.56
CA SER A 179 -13.40 1.40 10.72
C SER A 179 -14.63 0.60 11.21
N SER A 180 -15.08 0.96 12.38
CA SER A 180 -16.28 0.52 13.06
C SER A 180 -16.86 1.79 13.69
N PRO A 181 -18.02 1.81 14.37
CA PRO A 181 -18.51 3.05 15.02
C PRO A 181 -17.44 3.80 15.83
N LYS A 182 -16.46 3.04 16.36
CA LYS A 182 -15.19 3.60 16.86
C LYS A 182 -14.03 2.95 16.10
N GLU A 183 -13.09 3.76 15.61
CA GLU A 183 -11.90 3.23 14.94
C GLU A 183 -11.11 2.33 15.91
N ILE A 184 -10.82 1.12 15.45
CA ILE A 184 -10.07 0.12 16.19
C ILE A 184 -8.68 0.03 15.58
N VAL A 185 -7.64 0.16 16.41
CA VAL A 185 -6.25 0.05 15.97
C VAL A 185 -5.65 -1.24 16.52
N LYS A 186 -5.19 -2.11 15.64
CA LYS A 186 -4.41 -3.30 15.95
C LYS A 186 -2.97 -3.12 15.47
N LYS A 187 -2.04 -3.85 16.07
CA LYS A 187 -0.61 -3.74 15.76
C LYS A 187 -0.02 -5.12 15.53
N THR A 188 0.85 -5.20 14.53
CA THR A 188 1.72 -6.35 14.27
C THR A 188 3.06 -5.82 13.76
N SER A 189 3.98 -6.68 13.35
CA SER A 189 5.26 -6.27 12.78
C SER A 189 5.56 -7.08 11.52
N ALA A 190 6.25 -6.46 10.59
CA ALA A 190 6.81 -7.15 9.44
C ALA A 190 8.05 -7.95 9.89
N ASP A 191 8.24 -9.12 9.31
CA ASP A 191 9.43 -9.93 9.52
C ASP A 191 10.65 -9.36 8.75
N LYS A 192 11.81 -10.03 8.86
CA LYS A 192 13.03 -9.65 8.12
C LYS A 192 12.89 -9.73 6.61
N LYS A 193 11.89 -10.45 6.10
CA LYS A 193 11.54 -10.53 4.67
C LYS A 193 10.47 -9.50 4.27
N GLY A 194 10.05 -8.65 5.20
CA GLY A 194 8.99 -7.67 5.01
C GLY A 194 7.57 -8.25 5.01
N LYS A 195 7.38 -9.54 5.26
CA LYS A 195 6.04 -10.15 5.33
C LYS A 195 5.41 -9.88 6.69
N TRP A 196 4.12 -9.55 6.69
CA TRP A 196 3.34 -9.37 7.91
C TRP A 196 1.97 -10.02 7.79
N SER A 197 1.44 -10.45 8.92
CA SER A 197 0.10 -11.03 9.03
C SER A 197 -0.48 -10.75 10.41
N TYR A 198 -1.81 -10.67 10.48
CA TYR A 198 -2.57 -10.50 11.71
C TYR A 198 -3.93 -11.18 11.59
N ASN A 199 -4.23 -12.13 12.50
CA ASN A 199 -5.54 -12.75 12.60
C ASN A 199 -6.37 -11.99 13.62
N MET A 200 -7.42 -11.33 13.18
CA MET A 200 -8.34 -10.57 14.02
C MET A 200 -9.59 -11.39 14.32
N ASP A 201 -9.95 -11.51 15.59
CA ASP A 201 -11.24 -12.02 16.03
C ASP A 201 -12.31 -10.96 15.76
N THR A 202 -13.45 -11.36 15.23
CA THR A 202 -14.55 -10.44 14.88
C THR A 202 -15.67 -10.38 15.93
N ALA A 203 -15.56 -11.11 17.05
CA ALA A 203 -16.59 -11.20 18.09
C ALA A 203 -17.03 -9.83 18.65
N PHE A 204 -16.14 -8.84 18.64
CA PHE A 204 -16.38 -7.49 19.13
C PHE A 204 -16.87 -6.52 18.05
N LEU A 205 -16.96 -6.96 16.79
CA LEU A 205 -17.48 -6.15 15.69
C LEU A 205 -19.01 -6.30 15.60
N GLU A 206 -19.66 -5.27 15.08
CA GLU A 206 -21.07 -5.31 14.73
C GLU A 206 -21.29 -6.12 13.44
N GLU A 207 -22.49 -6.63 13.24
CA GLU A 207 -22.90 -7.32 12.03
C GLU A 207 -23.19 -6.29 10.94
N ALA A 208 -22.13 -5.87 10.24
CA ALA A 208 -22.14 -4.79 9.25
C ALA A 208 -20.94 -4.89 8.30
N GLU A 209 -20.95 -4.06 7.29
CA GLU A 209 -19.74 -3.82 6.47
C GLU A 209 -18.74 -2.97 7.26
N HIS A 210 -17.51 -3.42 7.29
CA HIS A 210 -16.38 -2.73 7.88
C HIS A 210 -15.32 -2.45 6.82
N THR A 211 -14.49 -1.44 7.06
CA THR A 211 -13.32 -1.18 6.22
C THR A 211 -12.05 -1.25 7.03
N ALA A 212 -10.96 -1.61 6.38
CA ALA A 212 -9.65 -1.65 7.00
C ALA A 212 -8.59 -1.02 6.08
N ARG A 213 -7.59 -0.40 6.69
CA ARG A 213 -6.40 0.14 6.03
C ARG A 213 -5.22 0.03 6.96
N VAL A 214 -4.03 0.03 6.41
CA VAL A 214 -2.81 -0.16 7.21
C VAL A 214 -1.76 0.89 6.89
N LYS A 215 -0.85 1.14 7.81
CA LYS A 215 0.37 1.90 7.59
C LYS A 215 1.54 1.32 8.38
N SER A 216 2.74 1.57 7.90
CA SER A 216 3.98 1.19 8.56
C SER A 216 4.54 2.34 9.39
N ILE A 217 5.18 2.00 10.49
CA ILE A 217 5.98 2.90 11.32
C ILE A 217 7.35 2.26 11.50
N TYR A 218 8.40 3.00 11.20
CA TYR A 218 9.78 2.55 11.40
C TYR A 218 10.35 3.11 12.73
N GLU A 219 11.50 2.60 13.14
CA GLU A 219 12.11 2.82 14.47
C GLU A 219 12.22 4.28 14.91
N ASP A 220 12.48 5.19 13.97
CA ASP A 220 12.60 6.64 14.21
C ASP A 220 11.24 7.36 14.26
N GLY A 221 10.14 6.63 14.16
CA GLY A 221 8.79 7.17 14.10
C GLY A 221 8.35 7.61 12.69
N GLU A 222 9.19 7.41 11.67
CA GLU A 222 8.84 7.68 10.27
C GLU A 222 7.67 6.77 9.86
N GLN A 223 6.66 7.36 9.22
CA GLN A 223 5.42 6.68 8.86
C GLN A 223 5.24 6.64 7.35
N SER A 224 4.78 5.50 6.84
CA SER A 224 4.33 5.40 5.46
C SER A 224 2.97 6.08 5.26
N PRO A 225 2.56 6.37 4.02
CA PRO A 225 1.16 6.59 3.69
C PRO A 225 0.31 5.37 4.08
N PHE A 226 -1.02 5.55 4.15
CA PHE A 226 -1.93 4.43 4.26
C PHE A 226 -1.91 3.55 3.01
N SER A 227 -2.16 2.25 3.19
CA SER A 227 -2.50 1.34 2.10
C SER A 227 -3.82 1.73 1.43
N GLN A 228 -4.21 1.00 0.41
CA GLN A 228 -5.60 0.97 -0.04
C GLN A 228 -6.52 0.59 1.12
N THR A 229 -7.77 1.08 1.06
CA THR A 229 -8.83 0.67 1.99
C THR A 229 -9.56 -0.52 1.39
N LEU A 230 -9.71 -1.59 2.17
CA LEU A 230 -10.46 -2.79 1.79
C LEU A 230 -11.67 -2.95 2.69
N SER A 231 -12.77 -3.46 2.14
CA SER A 231 -14.00 -3.77 2.87
C SER A 231 -14.09 -5.25 3.19
N PHE A 232 -14.77 -5.56 4.29
CA PHE A 232 -15.20 -6.92 4.65
C PHE A 232 -16.55 -6.86 5.38
N LEU A 233 -17.33 -7.93 5.26
CA LEU A 233 -18.66 -8.05 5.85
C LEU A 233 -18.63 -9.00 7.05
N VAL A 234 -19.10 -8.53 8.19
CA VAL A 234 -19.39 -9.38 9.36
C VAL A 234 -20.88 -9.68 9.38
N VAL A 235 -21.24 -10.96 9.39
CA VAL A 235 -22.63 -11.42 9.42
C VAL A 235 -22.96 -12.12 10.74
N ALA A 236 -24.24 -12.27 11.04
CA ALA A 236 -24.68 -13.03 12.20
C ALA A 236 -24.23 -14.51 12.11
N PRO A 237 -23.95 -15.17 13.24
CA PRO A 237 -23.64 -16.60 13.25
C PRO A 237 -24.73 -17.42 12.54
N GLY A 238 -24.35 -18.26 11.60
CA GLY A 238 -25.26 -19.05 10.76
C GLY A 238 -25.89 -18.30 9.59
N ALA A 239 -25.55 -17.02 9.38
CA ALA A 239 -26.06 -16.20 8.27
C ALA A 239 -25.10 -16.17 7.06
N LEU A 240 -23.95 -16.80 7.14
CA LEU A 240 -23.01 -16.88 6.02
C LEU A 240 -23.63 -17.65 4.86
N VAL A 241 -23.77 -16.98 3.72
CA VAL A 241 -24.28 -17.60 2.49
C VAL A 241 -23.10 -18.02 1.64
N CYS A 242 -22.86 -19.32 1.59
CA CYS A 242 -21.84 -19.88 0.70
C CYS A 242 -22.23 -19.71 -0.77
N LYS A 243 -21.34 -19.17 -1.57
CA LYS A 243 -21.54 -18.98 -3.02
C LYS A 243 -20.78 -20.05 -3.79
N GLY A 244 -21.31 -21.27 -3.80
CA GLY A 244 -20.67 -22.40 -4.48
C GLY A 244 -19.30 -22.70 -3.83
N ALA A 245 -18.27 -22.78 -4.65
CA ALA A 245 -16.92 -23.16 -4.24
C ALA A 245 -15.95 -21.96 -4.04
N ASP A 246 -16.45 -20.73 -4.03
CA ASP A 246 -15.70 -19.51 -3.71
C ASP A 246 -15.57 -19.40 -2.18
N LEU A 247 -14.50 -20.01 -1.63
CA LEU A 247 -14.34 -20.18 -0.19
C LEU A 247 -13.71 -18.96 0.50
N ASN A 248 -13.13 -18.05 -0.28
CA ASN A 248 -12.57 -16.79 0.21
C ASN A 248 -13.45 -15.58 -0.12
N PHE A 249 -14.54 -15.77 -0.89
CA PHE A 249 -15.51 -14.76 -1.31
C PHE A 249 -14.89 -13.64 -2.17
N ASP A 250 -13.86 -13.95 -2.98
CA ASP A 250 -13.24 -12.97 -3.88
C ASP A 250 -13.92 -12.89 -5.27
N GLY A 251 -14.94 -13.71 -5.50
CA GLY A 251 -15.70 -13.80 -6.74
C GLY A 251 -15.10 -14.74 -7.80
N LYS A 252 -14.06 -15.49 -7.43
CA LYS A 252 -13.41 -16.50 -8.27
C LYS A 252 -13.35 -17.83 -7.54
N VAL A 253 -13.21 -18.92 -8.31
CA VAL A 253 -12.90 -20.24 -7.76
C VAL A 253 -11.59 -20.68 -8.37
N ASN A 254 -10.52 -20.71 -7.60
CA ASN A 254 -9.17 -20.92 -8.09
C ASN A 254 -8.30 -21.67 -7.07
N LEU A 255 -6.98 -21.67 -7.28
CA LEU A 255 -6.03 -22.38 -6.44
C LEU A 255 -6.05 -21.94 -4.97
N ILE A 256 -6.49 -20.70 -4.69
CA ILE A 256 -6.61 -20.20 -3.31
C ILE A 256 -7.76 -20.93 -2.60
N ASP A 257 -8.92 -21.05 -3.24
CA ASP A 257 -10.07 -21.76 -2.68
C ASP A 257 -9.77 -23.24 -2.51
N PHE A 258 -9.08 -23.83 -3.47
CA PHE A 258 -8.61 -25.21 -3.34
C PHE A 258 -7.67 -25.39 -2.14
N SER A 259 -6.79 -24.44 -1.88
CA SER A 259 -5.92 -24.46 -0.71
C SER A 259 -6.70 -24.38 0.60
N ILE A 260 -7.79 -23.59 0.62
CA ILE A 260 -8.70 -23.51 1.76
C ILE A 260 -9.44 -24.84 1.95
N LEU A 261 -9.96 -25.41 0.88
CA LEU A 261 -10.64 -26.71 0.95
C LEU A 261 -9.68 -27.80 1.48
N LEU A 262 -8.45 -27.84 0.99
CA LEU A 262 -7.43 -28.79 1.48
C LEU A 262 -7.10 -28.61 2.98
N TYR A 263 -7.07 -27.37 3.46
CA TYR A 263 -6.84 -27.09 4.87
C TYR A 263 -7.92 -27.71 5.77
N PHE A 264 -9.16 -27.78 5.30
CA PHE A 264 -10.29 -28.36 6.01
C PHE A 264 -10.55 -29.83 5.67
N TRP A 265 -9.72 -30.44 4.82
CA TRP A 265 -9.91 -31.82 4.36
C TRP A 265 -10.06 -32.82 5.50
N GLY A 266 -11.10 -33.65 5.44
CA GLY A 266 -11.41 -34.64 6.46
C GLY A 266 -12.00 -34.07 7.75
N GLN A 267 -12.18 -32.76 7.86
CA GLN A 267 -12.79 -32.16 9.05
C GLN A 267 -14.32 -32.23 8.96
N SER A 268 -14.91 -32.61 10.10
CA SER A 268 -16.35 -32.49 10.32
C SER A 268 -16.64 -31.12 10.92
N ARG A 269 -17.59 -30.37 10.34
CA ARG A 269 -17.97 -29.02 10.75
C ARG A 269 -16.77 -28.06 10.74
N PRO A 270 -16.19 -27.82 9.57
CA PRO A 270 -15.05 -26.91 9.46
C PRO A 270 -15.41 -25.49 9.95
N SER A 271 -14.42 -24.74 10.44
CA SER A 271 -14.64 -23.35 10.84
C SER A 271 -15.00 -22.45 9.64
N ASN A 272 -14.51 -22.75 8.44
CA ASN A 272 -15.11 -22.24 7.23
C ASN A 272 -16.18 -23.23 6.75
N ARG A 273 -17.43 -22.95 7.09
CA ARG A 273 -18.56 -23.83 6.75
C ARG A 273 -18.74 -24.03 5.24
N CYS A 274 -18.26 -23.08 4.44
CA CYS A 274 -18.36 -23.17 2.98
C CYS A 274 -17.36 -24.16 2.37
N ALA A 275 -16.39 -24.66 3.12
CA ALA A 275 -15.52 -25.74 2.66
C ALA A 275 -16.24 -27.09 2.50
N ASP A 276 -17.29 -27.31 3.28
CA ASP A 276 -18.27 -28.38 3.10
C ASP A 276 -19.31 -27.89 2.08
N ILE A 277 -18.95 -28.02 0.80
CA ILE A 277 -19.68 -27.38 -0.33
C ILE A 277 -21.04 -28.05 -0.56
N ASN A 278 -21.14 -29.36 -0.28
CA ASN A 278 -22.37 -30.14 -0.41
C ASN A 278 -23.20 -30.17 0.87
N PHE A 279 -22.69 -29.61 1.98
CA PHE A 279 -23.33 -29.54 3.30
C PHE A 279 -23.67 -30.92 3.90
N ASP A 280 -22.88 -31.96 3.63
CA ASP A 280 -23.08 -33.28 4.22
C ASP A 280 -22.41 -33.46 5.59
N GLY A 281 -21.64 -32.46 6.03
CA GLY A 281 -21.01 -32.37 7.34
C GLY A 281 -19.54 -32.79 7.38
N ILE A 282 -18.92 -33.12 6.23
CA ILE A 282 -17.52 -33.46 6.12
C ILE A 282 -16.90 -32.87 4.85
N VAL A 283 -15.68 -32.38 4.91
CA VAL A 283 -14.96 -31.89 3.73
C VAL A 283 -14.18 -33.04 3.08
N ASP A 284 -14.59 -33.45 1.87
CA ASP A 284 -14.03 -34.61 1.22
C ASP A 284 -13.92 -34.48 -0.32
N LEU A 285 -13.79 -35.60 -0.99
CA LEU A 285 -13.65 -35.66 -2.46
C LEU A 285 -14.90 -35.16 -3.19
N VAL A 286 -16.07 -35.21 -2.57
CA VAL A 286 -17.31 -34.71 -3.21
C VAL A 286 -17.27 -33.20 -3.30
N ASP A 287 -16.83 -32.52 -2.23
CA ASP A 287 -16.65 -31.05 -2.22
C ASP A 287 -15.63 -30.62 -3.26
N PHE A 288 -14.51 -31.32 -3.33
CA PHE A 288 -13.49 -31.06 -4.34
C PHE A 288 -14.06 -31.23 -5.77
N SER A 289 -14.86 -32.25 -6.00
CA SER A 289 -15.48 -32.49 -7.30
C SER A 289 -16.44 -31.37 -7.70
N ILE A 290 -17.20 -30.83 -6.72
CA ILE A 290 -18.07 -29.68 -6.93
C ILE A 290 -17.23 -28.42 -7.19
N MET A 291 -16.14 -28.22 -6.43
CA MET A 291 -15.23 -27.09 -6.66
C MET A 291 -14.68 -27.07 -8.07
N MET A 292 -14.27 -28.23 -8.60
CA MET A 292 -13.75 -28.34 -9.97
C MET A 292 -14.78 -27.94 -11.03
N TYR A 293 -16.07 -28.13 -10.76
CA TYR A 293 -17.14 -27.67 -11.66
C TYR A 293 -17.27 -26.14 -11.72
N TRP A 294 -16.98 -25.46 -10.61
CA TRP A 294 -17.06 -24.00 -10.48
C TRP A 294 -15.73 -23.30 -10.78
N TRP A 295 -14.70 -24.05 -11.19
CA TRP A 295 -13.37 -23.50 -11.41
C TRP A 295 -13.38 -22.35 -12.42
N THR A 296 -12.80 -21.21 -12.03
CA THR A 296 -12.62 -20.03 -12.89
C THR A 296 -11.13 -19.77 -13.05
N ASP A 297 -10.69 -19.41 -14.24
CA ASP A 297 -9.27 -19.12 -14.53
C ASP A 297 -8.77 -17.82 -13.84
#